data_8b0a85e63685edaed2333eb4cd837f38
#
_entry.id   8b0a85e63685edaed2333eb4cd837f38
#
_cell.length_a   1.000
_cell.length_b   1.000
_cell.length_c   1.000
_cell.angle_alpha   90.00
_cell.angle_beta   90.00
_cell.angle_gamma   90.00
#
_symmetry.space_group_name_H-M   'P 1'
#
loop_
_entity.id
_entity.type
_entity.pdbx_description
1 polymer ?
#
loop_
_entity_poly.entity_id
_entity_poly.type
_entity_poly.pdbx_seq_one_letter_code
_entity_poly.pdbx_strand_id
1 'polypeptide(L)'
;YARYKEQSVMTMTQGDLINLLFDEVINRLNKGLVSLEQNDYEGSNAHFKKAQAIVTHLSTTLDHQYEVSGGLASLYEYFNYQILQANIKKSPEPVEEVLPMITELKEAFSQADKQVRMGHPG
;
A
#
# COMPACT_ATOMS: atom_id res chain seq x y z
N TYR A 1 1.95 -23.26 -8.48
CA TYR A 1 1.27 -22.00 -8.04
C TYR A 1 2.20 -20.81 -8.08
N ALA A 2 3.39 -20.92 -7.54
CA ALA A 2 4.36 -19.83 -7.53
C ALA A 2 4.73 -19.41 -8.95
N ARG A 3 4.87 -20.39 -9.83
CA ARG A 3 5.19 -20.16 -11.23
C ARG A 3 4.08 -19.40 -11.95
N TYR A 4 2.85 -19.79 -11.69
CA TYR A 4 1.69 -19.10 -12.25
C TYR A 4 1.63 -17.65 -11.80
N LYS A 5 1.86 -17.42 -10.52
CA LYS A 5 1.82 -16.09 -9.93
C LYS A 5 2.92 -15.20 -10.52
N GLU A 6 4.10 -15.77 -10.73
CA GLU A 6 5.21 -15.06 -11.33
C GLU A 6 4.88 -14.61 -12.76
N GLN A 7 4.33 -15.51 -13.56
CA GLN A 7 3.93 -15.18 -14.92
C GLN A 7 2.86 -14.10 -14.94
N SER A 8 1.91 -14.17 -14.00
CA SER A 8 0.84 -13.18 -13.90
C SER A 8 1.40 -11.78 -13.63
N VAL A 9 2.38 -11.68 -12.74
CA VAL A 9 3.00 -10.40 -12.42
C VAL A 9 3.75 -9.85 -13.63
N MET A 10 4.44 -10.71 -14.38
CA MET A 10 5.21 -10.28 -15.54
C MET A 10 4.34 -9.73 -16.67
N THR A 11 3.07 -10.14 -16.73
CA THR A 11 2.13 -9.65 -17.74
C THR A 11 1.28 -8.48 -17.29
N MET A 12 1.44 -8.03 -16.04
CA MET A 12 0.66 -6.93 -15.51
C MET A 12 1.10 -5.60 -16.10
N THR A 13 0.12 -4.72 -16.27
CA THR A 13 0.41 -3.32 -16.59
C THR A 13 0.96 -2.63 -15.34
N GLN A 14 1.50 -1.43 -15.51
CA GLN A 14 1.96 -0.63 -14.40
C GLN A 14 0.82 -0.35 -13.41
N GLY A 15 -0.38 -0.06 -13.92
CA GLY A 15 -1.53 0.18 -13.06
C GLY A 15 -1.94 -1.06 -12.28
N ASP A 16 -1.90 -2.23 -12.91
CA ASP A 16 -2.20 -3.48 -12.22
C ASP A 16 -1.20 -3.75 -11.10
N LEU A 17 0.07 -3.48 -11.35
CA LEU A 17 1.12 -3.67 -10.35
C LEU A 17 0.92 -2.75 -9.15
N ILE A 18 0.60 -1.49 -9.41
CA ILE A 18 0.36 -0.53 -8.34
C ILE A 18 -0.84 -0.96 -7.50
N ASN A 19 -1.92 -1.41 -8.14
CA ASN A 19 -3.09 -1.90 -7.42
C ASN A 19 -2.76 -3.12 -6.56
N LEU A 20 -1.93 -4.02 -7.08
CA LEU A 20 -1.49 -5.19 -6.32
C LEU A 20 -0.69 -4.78 -5.09
N LEU A 21 0.17 -3.78 -5.23
CA LEU A 21 0.95 -3.28 -4.09
C LEU A 21 0.05 -2.66 -3.02
N PHE A 22 -0.96 -1.88 -3.42
CA PHE A 22 -1.93 -1.36 -2.46
C PHE A 22 -2.68 -2.47 -1.74
N ASP A 23 -3.12 -3.49 -2.48
CA ASP A 23 -3.81 -4.63 -1.87
C ASP A 23 -2.94 -5.32 -0.84
N GLU A 24 -1.65 -5.46 -1.14
CA GLU A 24 -0.73 -6.12 -0.22
C GLU A 24 -0.48 -5.26 1.04
N VAL A 25 -0.40 -3.94 0.90
CA VAL A 25 -0.29 -3.05 2.07
C VAL A 25 -1.50 -3.25 2.98
N ILE A 26 -2.69 -3.19 2.41
CA ILE A 26 -3.93 -3.33 3.17
C ILE A 26 -3.96 -4.70 3.86
N ASN A 27 -3.60 -5.75 3.15
CA ASN A 27 -3.58 -7.10 3.69
C ASN A 27 -2.59 -7.21 4.87
N ARG A 28 -1.39 -6.66 4.72
CA ARG A 28 -0.38 -6.71 5.78
C ARG A 28 -0.80 -5.91 7.00
N LEU A 29 -1.42 -4.75 6.79
CA LEU A 29 -1.90 -3.94 7.91
C LEU A 29 -3.01 -4.65 8.68
N ASN A 30 -3.93 -5.28 7.97
CA ASN A 30 -5.00 -6.04 8.63
C ASN A 30 -4.43 -7.23 9.41
N LYS A 31 -3.47 -7.94 8.85
CA LYS A 31 -2.81 -9.04 9.54
C LYS A 31 -2.05 -8.56 10.78
N GLY A 32 -1.40 -7.39 10.66
CA GLY A 32 -0.72 -6.79 11.80
C GLY A 32 -1.68 -6.44 12.93
N LEU A 33 -2.86 -5.90 12.58
CA LEU A 33 -3.88 -5.59 13.58
C LEU A 33 -4.37 -6.86 14.29
N VAL A 34 -4.59 -7.93 13.55
CA VAL A 34 -5.00 -9.21 14.15
C VAL A 34 -3.92 -9.71 15.09
N SER A 35 -2.65 -9.61 14.68
CA SER A 35 -1.54 -10.01 15.53
C SER A 35 -1.49 -9.20 16.84
N LEU A 36 -1.73 -7.88 16.76
CA LEU A 36 -1.80 -7.04 17.95
C LEU A 36 -2.92 -7.48 18.89
N GLU A 37 -4.08 -7.76 18.33
CA GLU A 37 -5.23 -8.21 19.11
C GLU A 37 -4.94 -9.51 19.87
N GLN A 38 -4.13 -10.37 19.26
CA GLN A 38 -3.72 -11.66 19.84
C GLN A 38 -2.47 -11.55 20.70
N ASN A 39 -1.94 -10.34 20.88
CA ASN A 39 -0.67 -10.11 21.59
C ASN A 39 0.51 -10.84 20.96
N ASP A 40 0.40 -11.10 19.66
CA ASP A 40 1.50 -11.65 18.86
C ASP A 40 2.33 -10.49 18.34
N TYR A 41 3.24 -9.99 19.16
CA TYR A 41 4.02 -8.80 18.83
C TYR A 41 5.11 -9.07 17.81
N GLU A 42 5.60 -10.28 17.75
CA GLU A 42 6.53 -10.68 16.70
C GLU A 42 5.84 -10.66 15.34
N GLY A 43 4.63 -11.20 15.29
CA GLY A 43 3.82 -11.20 14.07
C GLY A 43 3.44 -9.80 13.63
N SER A 44 2.99 -8.96 14.56
CA SER A 44 2.62 -7.58 14.22
C SER A 44 3.82 -6.82 13.68
N ASN A 45 4.99 -6.98 14.30
CA ASN A 45 6.22 -6.34 13.83
C ASN A 45 6.54 -6.75 12.40
N ALA A 46 6.46 -8.05 12.10
CA ALA A 46 6.76 -8.57 10.77
C ALA A 46 5.80 -8.01 9.73
N HIS A 47 4.50 -8.00 10.01
CA HIS A 47 3.50 -7.49 9.07
C HIS A 47 3.62 -5.99 8.86
N PHE A 48 3.81 -5.22 9.92
CA PHE A 48 3.94 -3.76 9.79
C PHE A 48 5.21 -3.37 9.05
N LYS A 49 6.31 -4.05 9.29
CA LYS A 49 7.56 -3.79 8.56
C LYS A 49 7.40 -4.08 7.07
N LYS A 50 6.69 -5.16 6.74
CA LYS A 50 6.42 -5.50 5.35
C LYS A 50 5.55 -4.41 4.69
N ALA A 51 4.52 -3.94 5.40
CA ALA A 51 3.68 -2.88 4.90
C ALA A 51 4.49 -1.61 4.62
N GLN A 52 5.39 -1.24 5.54
CA GLN A 52 6.25 -0.08 5.36
C GLN A 52 7.14 -0.21 4.13
N ALA A 53 7.71 -1.40 3.93
CA ALA A 53 8.56 -1.65 2.77
C ALA A 53 7.79 -1.47 1.46
N ILE A 54 6.53 -1.92 1.43
CA ILE A 54 5.70 -1.78 0.24
C ILE A 54 5.34 -0.31 0.00
N VAL A 55 4.98 0.43 1.04
CA VAL A 55 4.69 1.86 0.92
C VAL A 55 5.93 2.61 0.40
N THR A 56 7.10 2.27 0.90
CA THR A 56 8.35 2.83 0.40
C THR A 56 8.55 2.52 -1.08
N HIS A 57 8.24 1.29 -1.47
CA HIS A 57 8.33 0.91 -2.88
C HIS A 57 7.34 1.71 -3.74
N LEU A 58 6.11 1.91 -3.25
CA LEU A 58 5.14 2.75 -3.95
C LEU A 58 5.68 4.16 -4.19
N SER A 59 6.43 4.70 -3.23
CA SER A 59 7.06 6.01 -3.39
C SER A 59 8.00 6.06 -4.58
N THR A 60 8.66 4.95 -4.89
CA THR A 60 9.60 4.90 -6.00
C THR A 60 8.91 4.92 -7.36
N THR A 61 7.61 4.68 -7.39
CA THR A 61 6.84 4.67 -8.64
C THR A 61 6.34 6.06 -9.04
N LEU A 62 6.56 7.07 -8.19
CA LEU A 62 6.08 8.41 -8.47
C LEU A 62 6.93 9.08 -9.53
N ASP A 63 6.25 9.78 -10.43
CA ASP A 63 6.92 10.61 -11.43
C ASP A 63 7.00 12.03 -10.87
N HIS A 64 8.17 12.40 -10.41
CA HIS A 64 8.38 13.67 -9.72
C HIS A 64 8.28 14.89 -10.64
N GLN A 65 8.03 14.69 -11.93
CA GLN A 65 7.78 15.80 -12.84
C GLN A 65 6.41 16.43 -12.61
N TYR A 66 5.46 15.69 -12.03
CA TYR A 66 4.10 16.17 -11.85
C TYR A 66 3.90 16.72 -10.45
N GLU A 67 3.14 17.82 -10.38
CA GLU A 67 2.86 18.49 -9.12
C GLU A 67 2.19 17.56 -8.10
N VAL A 68 1.29 16.69 -8.57
CA VAL A 68 0.58 15.76 -7.70
C VAL A 68 1.52 14.78 -7.00
N SER A 69 2.70 14.53 -7.59
CA SER A 69 3.67 13.60 -7.01
C SER A 69 4.18 14.06 -5.64
N GLY A 70 4.32 15.37 -5.45
CA GLY A 70 4.76 15.91 -4.16
C GLY A 70 3.76 15.62 -3.07
N GLY A 71 2.48 15.77 -3.36
CA GLY A 71 1.43 15.45 -2.40
C GLY A 71 1.38 13.97 -2.05
N LEU A 72 1.54 13.12 -3.07
CA LEU A 72 1.57 11.68 -2.84
C LEU A 72 2.78 11.25 -2.04
N ALA A 73 3.94 11.84 -2.31
CA ALA A 73 5.15 11.51 -1.56
C ALA A 73 4.96 11.82 -0.08
N SER A 74 4.39 12.97 0.24
CA SER A 74 4.10 13.37 1.62
C SER A 74 3.10 12.41 2.27
N LEU A 75 2.10 11.99 1.51
CA LEU A 75 1.09 11.07 2.02
C LEU A 75 1.69 9.70 2.34
N TYR A 76 2.56 9.19 1.48
CA TYR A 76 3.24 7.93 1.73
C TYR A 76 4.16 8.02 2.95
N GLU A 77 4.83 9.14 3.14
CA GLU A 77 5.63 9.37 4.34
C GLU A 77 4.76 9.34 5.59
N TYR A 78 3.58 9.96 5.52
CA TYR A 78 2.64 9.95 6.63
C TYR A 78 2.16 8.54 6.95
N PHE A 79 1.83 7.76 5.92
CA PHE A 79 1.43 6.37 6.14
C PHE A 79 2.54 5.59 6.86
N ASN A 80 3.77 5.71 6.38
CA ASN A 80 4.89 5.01 7.01
C ASN A 80 5.13 5.47 8.44
N TYR A 81 4.96 6.75 8.71
CA TYR A 81 5.08 7.28 10.06
C TYR A 81 4.04 6.64 10.98
N GLN A 82 2.80 6.60 10.55
CA GLN A 82 1.72 6.03 11.37
C GLN A 82 1.90 4.52 11.57
N ILE A 83 2.33 3.81 10.55
CA ILE A 83 2.59 2.38 10.69
C ILE A 83 3.72 2.16 11.70
N LEU A 84 4.77 2.98 11.62
CA LEU A 84 5.87 2.91 12.58
C LEU A 84 5.38 3.17 14.00
N GLN A 85 4.54 4.19 14.20
CA GLN A 85 4.00 4.50 15.52
C GLN A 85 3.19 3.32 16.09
N ALA A 86 2.34 2.72 15.28
CA ALA A 86 1.57 1.56 15.70
C ALA A 86 2.50 0.41 16.11
N ASN A 87 3.55 0.19 15.35
CA ASN A 87 4.47 -0.90 15.63
C ASN A 87 5.29 -0.66 16.90
N ILE A 88 5.78 0.55 17.09
CA ILE A 88 6.57 0.89 18.28
C ILE A 88 5.71 0.82 19.55
N LYS A 89 4.53 1.42 19.48
CA LYS A 89 3.63 1.51 20.65
C LYS A 89 2.78 0.26 20.87
N LYS A 90 2.81 -0.66 19.92
CA LYS A 90 1.95 -1.86 19.94
C LYS A 90 0.49 -1.47 20.11
N SER A 91 0.07 -0.46 19.35
CA SER A 91 -1.25 0.16 19.42
C SER A 91 -1.88 0.16 18.03
N PRO A 92 -3.16 -0.22 17.91
CA PRO A 92 -3.81 -0.29 16.59
C PRO A 92 -4.23 1.06 16.02
N GLU A 93 -4.41 2.09 16.84
CA GLU A 93 -5.03 3.33 16.42
C GLU A 93 -4.36 4.00 15.22
N PRO A 94 -3.02 4.14 15.16
CA PRO A 94 -2.41 4.81 14.01
C PRO A 94 -2.66 4.07 12.70
N VAL A 95 -2.71 2.75 12.73
CA VAL A 95 -3.00 1.96 11.52
C VAL A 95 -4.47 2.07 11.16
N GLU A 96 -5.37 2.02 12.16
CA GLU A 96 -6.79 2.18 11.91
C GLU A 96 -7.11 3.53 11.28
N GLU A 97 -6.32 4.56 11.58
CA GLU A 97 -6.48 5.86 10.96
C GLU A 97 -6.12 5.85 9.47
N VAL A 98 -5.00 5.23 9.10
CA VAL A 98 -4.53 5.30 7.72
C VAL A 98 -5.14 4.24 6.80
N LEU A 99 -5.68 3.16 7.33
CA LEU A 99 -6.27 2.10 6.51
C LEU A 99 -7.36 2.62 5.56
N PRO A 100 -8.36 3.38 6.03
CA PRO A 100 -9.36 3.92 5.11
C PRO A 100 -8.76 4.91 4.11
N MET A 101 -7.73 5.66 4.49
CA MET A 101 -7.06 6.58 3.59
C MET A 101 -6.36 5.81 2.46
N ILE A 102 -5.68 4.73 2.80
CA ILE A 102 -5.00 3.89 1.81
C ILE A 102 -6.01 3.24 0.87
N THR A 103 -7.13 2.78 1.41
CA THR A 103 -8.20 2.16 0.63
C THR A 103 -8.80 3.15 -0.37
N GLU A 104 -9.07 4.38 0.06
CA GLU A 104 -9.57 5.44 -0.81
C GLU A 104 -8.57 5.76 -1.92
N LEU A 105 -7.31 5.84 -1.56
CA LEU A 105 -6.26 6.13 -2.53
C LEU A 105 -6.16 5.02 -3.57
N LYS A 106 -6.23 3.77 -3.14
CA LYS A 106 -6.26 2.62 -4.05
C LYS A 106 -7.42 2.73 -5.03
N GLU A 107 -8.61 3.05 -4.53
CA GLU A 107 -9.78 3.17 -5.37
C GLU A 107 -9.63 4.29 -6.40
N ALA A 108 -9.05 5.41 -5.99
CA ALA A 108 -8.80 6.53 -6.90
C ALA A 108 -7.83 6.13 -8.01
N PHE A 109 -6.75 5.44 -7.66
CA PHE A 109 -5.81 4.93 -8.65
C PHE A 109 -6.46 3.92 -9.59
N SER A 110 -7.25 3.02 -9.05
CA SER A 110 -7.93 1.99 -9.83
C SER A 110 -8.87 2.61 -10.84
N GLN A 111 -9.62 3.63 -10.45
CA GLN A 111 -10.53 4.33 -11.35
C GLN A 111 -9.81 5.12 -12.42
N ALA A 112 -8.73 5.80 -12.05
CA ALA A 112 -7.92 6.55 -13.00
C ALA A 112 -7.30 5.60 -14.04
N ASP A 113 -6.76 4.47 -13.59
CA ASP A 113 -6.20 3.47 -14.48
C ASP A 113 -7.23 2.90 -15.43
N LYS A 114 -8.43 2.64 -14.93
CA LYS A 114 -9.55 2.13 -15.73
C LYS A 114 -9.94 3.10 -16.83
N GLN A 115 -10.00 4.38 -16.53
CA GLN A 115 -10.34 5.41 -17.51
C GLN A 115 -9.31 5.46 -18.63
N VAL A 116 -8.04 5.36 -18.28
CA VAL A 116 -6.98 5.36 -19.27
C VAL A 116 -7.09 4.15 -20.19
N ARG A 117 -7.40 2.97 -19.62
CA ARG A 117 -7.51 1.73 -20.38
C ARG A 117 -8.73 1.69 -21.28
N MET A 118 -9.83 2.32 -20.87
CA MET A 118 -11.08 2.25 -21.63
C MET A 118 -11.07 3.12 -22.88
N GLY A 119 -9.97 3.02 -23.58
CA GLY A 119 -9.90 3.60 -24.90
C GLY A 119 -9.86 5.09 -24.90
N HIS A 120 -9.33 5.64 -23.92
CA HIS A 120 -9.12 7.02 -23.94
C HIS A 120 -8.13 7.29 -25.05
N PRO A 121 -8.55 7.89 -26.11
CA PRO A 121 -7.74 8.00 -27.30
C PRO A 121 -6.56 8.93 -27.12
N GLY A 122 -6.36 9.41 -26.02
CA GLY A 122 -5.24 10.33 -25.78
C GLY A 122 -4.02 9.70 -25.36
#